data_6ff89e6880b36ebf7ce7023c2b886737
#
_entry.id   6ff89e6880b36ebf7ce7023c2b886737
#
_cell.length_a   1.000
_cell.length_b   1.000
_cell.length_c   1.000
_cell.angle_alpha   90.00
_cell.angle_beta   90.00
_cell.angle_gamma   90.00
#
_symmetry.space_group_name_H-M   'P 1'
#
loop_
_entity.id
_entity.type
_entity.pdbx_description
1 polymer ?
#
loop_
_entity_poly.entity_id
_entity_poly.type
_entity_poly.pdbx_seq_one_letter_code
_entity_poly.pdbx_strand_id
1 'polypeptide(L)'
;LGVMGKIVGRDDMDNILLVDTTTIRSIPKNTVGDIASRDVVSLKVSSTLKEAAEVFAFNDIKGAPVMEDGKAVGVFTVTDLVRAIANNKEDLLVGDLMTTNIVIVNEDMRIANAIEIMLKKAISRVLIADNDNNLLGIVTRTDLINSITNLSQFPIITQ
;
A
#
# COMPACT_ATOMS: atom_id res chain seq x y z
N LEU A 1 25.63 -23.25 2.53
CA LEU A 1 24.97 -22.83 2.49
C LEU A 1 24.49 -22.45 2.76
N GLY A 2 24.63 -22.34 2.94
CA GLY A 2 23.93 -21.75 3.10
C GLY A 2 23.55 -21.45 2.93
N VAL A 3 23.63 -21.49 2.63
CA VAL A 3 22.78 -21.04 2.33
C VAL A 3 21.94 -21.24 2.20
N MET A 4 21.79 -21.39 2.10
CA MET A 4 20.75 -21.35 1.92
C MET A 4 20.04 -21.61 2.31
N GLY A 5 20.06 -21.78 2.57
CA GLY A 5 19.20 -21.70 2.76
C GLY A 5 18.63 -21.96 2.90
N LYS A 6 18.45 -22.19 2.92
CA LYS A 6 17.66 -22.15 2.68
C LYS A 6 16.65 -21.77 2.52
N ILE A 7 16.45 -21.54 2.29
CA ILE A 7 15.44 -20.88 1.98
C ILE A 7 14.58 -20.73 2.37
N VAL A 8 14.55 -20.73 2.59
CA VAL A 8 13.67 -20.43 2.85
C VAL A 8 12.82 -20.41 3.18
N GLY A 9 12.56 -20.54 3.55
CA GLY A 9 11.63 -20.31 3.88
C GLY A 9 10.83 -20.41 4.19
N ARG A 10 10.41 -20.72 4.37
CA ARG A 10 9.54 -20.56 4.50
C ARG A 10 8.96 -20.30 5.34
N ASP A 11 9.32 -20.08 5.99
CA ASP A 11 8.92 -19.52 6.67
C ASP A 11 8.79 -18.81 6.67
N ASP A 12 9.24 -18.80 6.45
CA ASP A 12 9.15 -18.01 6.35
C ASP A 12 8.82 -17.56 5.66
N MET A 13 8.76 -17.77 5.31
CA MET A 13 8.56 -17.35 4.71
C MET A 13 8.46 -16.87 4.54
N ASP A 14 9.00 -17.01 4.80
CA ASP A 14 9.27 -16.50 4.61
C ASP A 14 9.52 -16.28 3.85
N ASN A 15 9.90 -16.41 3.26
CA ASN A 15 10.33 -16.14 2.39
C ASN A 15 10.17 -16.35 1.39
N ILE A 16 10.15 -16.31 0.89
CA ILE A 16 10.09 -16.37 -0.05
C ILE A 16 10.79 -16.59 -0.96
N LEU A 17 11.53 -16.66 -0.96
CA LEU A 17 12.37 -16.87 -1.58
C LEU A 17 13.39 -17.15 -1.12
N LEU A 18 13.96 -17.46 -0.71
CA LEU A 18 15.02 -17.53 -0.37
C LEU A 18 16.03 -18.08 -0.42
N VAL A 19 16.38 -18.49 -0.96
CA VAL A 19 17.41 -18.79 -1.22
C VAL A 19 18.65 -18.32 -0.53
N ASP A 20 19.47 -17.49 -1.02
CA ASP A 20 20.56 -16.90 -0.27
C ASP A 20 20.00 -15.81 0.63
N THR A 21 19.78 -16.15 1.87
CA THR A 21 19.26 -15.22 2.84
C THR A 21 20.24 -14.09 3.13
N THR A 22 21.52 -14.29 2.85
CA THR A 22 22.50 -13.23 3.03
C THR A 22 22.21 -12.07 2.10
N THR A 23 21.87 -12.38 0.84
CA THR A 23 21.51 -11.35 -0.12
C THR A 23 20.31 -10.56 0.36
N ILE A 24 19.30 -11.26 0.87
CA ILE A 24 18.09 -10.60 1.37
C ILE A 24 18.41 -9.68 2.53
N ARG A 25 19.27 -10.13 3.44
CA ARG A 25 19.62 -9.35 4.62
C ARG A 25 20.43 -8.10 4.29
N SER A 26 21.09 -8.11 3.16
CA SER A 26 21.91 -6.96 2.75
C SER A 26 21.06 -5.86 2.10
N ILE A 27 19.77 -6.10 1.89
CA ILE A 27 18.88 -5.14 1.28
C ILE A 27 18.66 -3.99 2.25
N PRO A 28 18.95 -2.75 1.86
CA PRO A 28 18.82 -1.62 2.78
C PRO A 28 17.37 -1.28 3.14
N LYS A 29 16.43 -1.53 2.23
CA LYS A 29 15.03 -1.17 2.44
C LYS A 29 14.24 -2.42 2.78
N ASN A 30 13.81 -2.54 4.02
CA ASN A 30 13.07 -3.72 4.45
C ASN A 30 11.82 -3.40 5.26
N THR A 31 11.54 -2.12 5.52
CA THR A 31 10.32 -1.71 6.21
C THR A 31 9.40 -0.96 5.27
N VAL A 32 8.12 -0.93 5.62
CA VAL A 32 7.14 -0.18 4.83
C VAL A 32 7.48 1.31 4.85
N GLY A 33 8.04 1.80 5.94
CA GLY A 33 8.46 3.20 6.03
C GLY A 33 9.53 3.57 5.01
N ASP A 34 10.37 2.59 4.65
CA ASP A 34 11.45 2.82 3.69
C ASP A 34 10.95 2.99 2.26
N ILE A 35 9.79 2.42 1.94
CA ILE A 35 9.27 2.41 0.57
C ILE A 35 7.98 3.21 0.40
N ALA A 36 7.44 3.75 1.49
CA ALA A 36 6.16 4.44 1.46
C ALA A 36 6.24 5.75 0.68
N SER A 37 5.15 6.07 0.00
CA SER A 37 4.93 7.41 -0.52
C SER A 37 4.55 8.30 0.66
N ARG A 38 5.33 9.34 0.90
CA ARG A 38 5.09 10.28 1.99
C ARG A 38 4.23 11.46 1.57
N ASP A 39 4.18 11.70 0.29
CA ASP A 39 3.43 12.81 -0.31
C ASP A 39 2.01 12.35 -0.58
N VAL A 40 1.27 12.12 0.49
CA VAL A 40 -0.04 11.48 0.39
C VAL A 40 -1.09 12.50 -0.01
N VAL A 41 -1.72 12.22 -1.16
CA VAL A 41 -2.89 12.97 -1.60
C VAL A 41 -4.12 12.32 -0.96
N SER A 42 -4.92 13.10 -0.26
CA SER A 42 -6.08 12.57 0.46
C SER A 42 -7.38 13.25 0.01
N LEU A 43 -8.47 12.62 0.36
CA LEU A 43 -9.82 13.13 0.18
C LEU A 43 -10.44 13.37 1.55
N LYS A 44 -11.54 14.11 1.58
CA LYS A 44 -12.32 14.33 2.80
C LYS A 44 -13.61 13.53 2.71
N VAL A 45 -14.18 13.19 3.85
CA VAL A 45 -15.50 12.54 3.87
C VAL A 45 -16.53 13.38 3.13
N SER A 46 -16.37 14.71 3.13
CA SER A 46 -17.28 15.64 2.47
C SER A 46 -16.94 15.90 1.00
N SER A 47 -15.91 15.27 0.47
CA SER A 47 -15.54 15.43 -0.93
C SER A 47 -16.65 14.88 -1.82
N THR A 48 -16.92 15.61 -2.92
CA THR A 48 -17.87 15.12 -3.94
C THR A 48 -17.17 14.12 -4.84
N LEU A 49 -17.94 13.35 -5.58
CA LEU A 49 -17.36 12.40 -6.53
C LEU A 49 -16.63 13.13 -7.66
N LYS A 50 -17.12 14.30 -8.04
CA LYS A 50 -16.41 15.11 -9.03
C LYS A 50 -15.04 15.53 -8.53
N GLU A 51 -14.98 15.99 -7.27
CA GLU A 51 -13.69 16.33 -6.66
C GLU A 51 -12.76 15.16 -6.60
N ALA A 52 -13.26 13.98 -6.25
CA ALA A 52 -12.46 12.77 -6.22
C ALA A 52 -11.91 12.44 -7.61
N ALA A 53 -12.77 12.53 -8.63
CA ALA A 53 -12.35 12.27 -10.01
C ALA A 53 -11.23 13.22 -10.43
N GLU A 54 -11.35 14.49 -10.08
CA GLU A 54 -10.33 15.49 -10.40
C GLU A 54 -9.02 15.18 -9.69
N VAL A 55 -9.09 14.80 -8.43
CA VAL A 55 -7.89 14.43 -7.65
C VAL A 55 -7.19 13.22 -8.26
N PHE A 56 -7.96 12.20 -8.61
CA PHE A 56 -7.39 10.99 -9.23
C PHE A 56 -6.73 11.32 -10.57
N ALA A 57 -7.41 12.09 -11.41
CA ALA A 57 -6.89 12.42 -12.72
C ALA A 57 -5.67 13.33 -12.65
N PHE A 58 -5.73 14.35 -11.81
CA PHE A 58 -4.65 15.33 -11.70
C PHE A 58 -3.37 14.71 -11.15
N ASN A 59 -3.51 13.79 -10.21
CA ASN A 59 -2.35 13.20 -9.54
C ASN A 59 -1.96 11.83 -10.13
N ASP A 60 -2.72 11.34 -11.10
CA ASP A 60 -2.48 10.03 -11.72
C ASP A 60 -2.42 8.93 -10.66
N ILE A 61 -3.39 8.92 -9.77
CA ILE A 61 -3.50 7.92 -8.71
C ILE A 61 -4.83 7.18 -8.81
N LYS A 62 -4.89 5.99 -8.25
CA LYS A 62 -6.06 5.11 -8.34
C LYS A 62 -6.81 4.96 -7.02
N GLY A 63 -6.36 5.60 -5.98
CA GLY A 63 -7.00 5.55 -4.69
C GLY A 63 -6.35 6.53 -3.74
N ALA A 64 -7.09 6.93 -2.73
CA ALA A 64 -6.61 7.89 -1.77
C ALA A 64 -7.23 7.62 -0.41
N PRO A 65 -6.51 7.91 0.68
CA PRO A 65 -7.12 7.86 2.01
C PRO A 65 -8.14 8.96 2.14
N VAL A 66 -9.16 8.67 2.92
CA VAL A 66 -10.24 9.61 3.24
C VAL A 66 -10.06 10.06 4.67
N MET A 67 -10.02 11.36 4.87
CA MET A 67 -9.69 11.96 6.17
C MET A 67 -10.92 12.61 6.79
N GLU A 68 -10.97 12.52 8.12
CA GLU A 68 -11.96 13.24 8.92
C GLU A 68 -11.29 13.63 10.23
N ASP A 69 -11.35 14.91 10.59
CA ASP A 69 -10.76 15.42 11.83
C ASP A 69 -9.29 15.00 12.00
N GLY A 70 -8.55 15.03 10.91
CA GLY A 70 -7.11 14.72 10.93
C GLY A 70 -6.77 13.24 10.96
N LYS A 71 -7.77 12.36 10.88
CA LYS A 71 -7.56 10.91 10.93
C LYS A 71 -8.03 10.26 9.64
N ALA A 72 -7.34 9.19 9.25
CA ALA A 72 -7.77 8.39 8.11
C ALA A 72 -8.93 7.51 8.56
N VAL A 73 -10.08 7.66 7.89
CA VAL A 73 -11.29 6.91 8.25
C VAL A 73 -11.71 5.93 7.17
N GLY A 74 -11.08 5.99 6.01
CA GLY A 74 -11.41 5.08 4.93
C GLY A 74 -10.45 5.25 3.76
N VAL A 75 -10.72 4.51 2.70
CA VAL A 75 -10.03 4.63 1.42
C VAL A 75 -11.09 4.69 0.32
N PHE A 76 -10.89 5.56 -0.64
CA PHE A 76 -11.76 5.68 -1.81
C PHE A 76 -10.92 5.49 -3.06
N THR A 77 -11.40 4.62 -3.97
CA THR A 77 -10.62 4.23 -5.14
C THR A 77 -11.37 4.59 -6.44
N VAL A 78 -10.64 4.53 -7.54
CA VAL A 78 -11.22 4.69 -8.88
C VAL A 78 -12.34 3.66 -9.10
N THR A 79 -12.15 2.43 -8.62
CA THR A 79 -13.18 1.39 -8.72
C THR A 79 -14.45 1.81 -7.97
N ASP A 80 -14.31 2.38 -6.77
CA ASP A 80 -15.45 2.86 -6.02
C ASP A 80 -16.18 3.96 -6.79
N LEU A 81 -15.44 4.87 -7.39
CA LEU A 81 -16.00 5.98 -8.17
C LEU A 81 -16.78 5.46 -9.37
N VAL A 82 -16.18 4.56 -10.14
CA VAL A 82 -16.83 3.98 -11.32
C VAL A 82 -18.08 3.22 -10.93
N ARG A 83 -18.01 2.47 -9.84
CA ARG A 83 -19.17 1.72 -9.35
C ARG A 83 -20.30 2.66 -8.95
N ALA A 84 -19.97 3.78 -8.31
CA ALA A 84 -20.98 4.77 -7.90
C ALA A 84 -21.66 5.37 -9.13
N ILE A 85 -20.89 5.71 -10.14
CA ILE A 85 -21.45 6.27 -11.38
C ILE A 85 -22.36 5.23 -12.05
N ALA A 86 -21.92 3.98 -12.12
CA ALA A 86 -22.70 2.91 -12.74
C ALA A 86 -24.02 2.66 -12.00
N ASN A 87 -24.08 2.96 -10.72
CA ASN A 87 -25.26 2.75 -9.90
C ASN A 87 -26.06 4.02 -9.65
N ASN A 88 -25.79 5.10 -10.39
CA ASN A 88 -26.49 6.37 -10.30
C ASN A 88 -26.42 6.98 -8.91
N LYS A 89 -25.24 6.91 -8.30
CA LYS A 89 -24.98 7.42 -6.95
C LYS A 89 -24.08 8.64 -6.97
N GLU A 90 -24.10 9.40 -8.07
CA GLU A 90 -23.22 10.56 -8.26
C GLU A 90 -23.45 11.66 -7.24
N ASP A 91 -24.64 11.70 -6.65
CA ASP A 91 -24.99 12.72 -5.66
C ASP A 91 -24.46 12.42 -4.26
N LEU A 92 -23.94 11.22 -4.04
CA LEU A 92 -23.39 10.87 -2.74
C LEU A 92 -21.98 11.42 -2.60
N LEU A 93 -21.53 11.50 -1.35
CA LEU A 93 -20.20 11.98 -1.03
C LEU A 93 -19.22 10.80 -0.90
N VAL A 94 -17.94 11.12 -0.97
CA VAL A 94 -16.88 10.12 -0.79
C VAL A 94 -17.08 9.36 0.53
N GLY A 95 -17.42 10.07 1.60
CA GLY A 95 -17.65 9.43 2.90
C GLY A 95 -18.77 8.41 2.92
N ASP A 96 -19.76 8.57 2.02
CA ASP A 96 -20.88 7.63 1.94
C ASP A 96 -20.50 6.34 1.22
N LEU A 97 -19.45 6.37 0.42
CA LEU A 97 -19.11 5.29 -0.51
C LEU A 97 -17.74 4.67 -0.23
N MET A 98 -16.94 5.28 0.63
CA MET A 98 -15.58 4.80 0.92
C MET A 98 -15.60 3.43 1.57
N THR A 99 -14.48 2.73 1.41
CA THR A 99 -14.22 1.51 2.16
C THR A 99 -13.69 1.88 3.52
N THR A 100 -14.33 1.38 4.58
CA THR A 100 -13.91 1.67 5.96
C THR A 100 -13.04 0.56 6.55
N ASN A 101 -12.99 -0.58 5.91
CA ASN A 101 -12.15 -1.70 6.35
C ASN A 101 -10.72 -1.47 5.87
N ILE A 102 -10.04 -0.54 6.51
CA ILE A 102 -8.68 -0.13 6.14
C ILE A 102 -7.68 -0.76 7.10
N VAL A 103 -6.45 -0.89 6.63
CA VAL A 103 -5.35 -1.38 7.45
C VAL A 103 -4.36 -0.23 7.62
N ILE A 104 -4.06 0.06 8.87
CA ILE A 104 -3.09 1.09 9.24
C ILE A 104 -1.98 0.38 10.00
N VAL A 105 -0.74 0.64 9.60
CA VAL A 105 0.42 -0.03 10.20
C VAL A 105 1.45 1.01 10.62
N ASN A 106 2.35 0.58 11.47
CA ASN A 106 3.49 1.40 11.87
C ASN A 106 4.56 1.35 10.77
N GLU A 107 5.33 2.42 10.64
CA GLU A 107 6.34 2.50 9.59
C GLU A 107 7.46 1.47 9.74
N ASP A 108 7.61 0.89 10.92
CA ASP A 108 8.63 -0.13 11.18
C ASP A 108 8.21 -1.52 10.72
N MET A 109 6.99 -1.69 10.26
CA MET A 109 6.54 -3.00 9.80
C MET A 109 7.41 -3.47 8.65
N ARG A 110 7.76 -4.75 8.66
CA ARG A 110 8.56 -5.33 7.59
C ARG A 110 7.74 -5.50 6.33
N ILE A 111 8.37 -5.30 5.21
CA ILE A 111 7.71 -5.41 3.90
C ILE A 111 7.03 -6.78 3.75
N ALA A 112 7.69 -7.85 4.18
CA ALA A 112 7.13 -9.20 4.09
C ALA A 112 5.79 -9.30 4.83
N ASN A 113 5.69 -8.65 5.99
CA ASN A 113 4.45 -8.68 6.76
C ASN A 113 3.35 -7.88 6.07
N ALA A 114 3.69 -6.78 5.44
CA ALA A 114 2.72 -5.99 4.69
C ALA A 114 2.18 -6.77 3.49
N ILE A 115 3.05 -7.49 2.80
CA ILE A 115 2.63 -8.34 1.69
C ILE A 115 1.63 -9.39 2.18
N GLU A 116 1.93 -10.02 3.30
CA GLU A 116 1.04 -11.03 3.87
C GLU A 116 -0.33 -10.45 4.19
N ILE A 117 -0.36 -9.27 4.80
CA ILE A 117 -1.62 -8.60 5.13
C ILE A 117 -2.41 -8.28 3.86
N MET A 118 -1.74 -7.77 2.84
CA MET A 118 -2.42 -7.44 1.59
C MET A 118 -3.03 -8.65 0.93
N LEU A 119 -2.33 -9.79 0.98
CA LEU A 119 -2.84 -11.02 0.40
C LEU A 119 -4.00 -11.57 1.21
N LYS A 120 -3.88 -11.62 2.53
CA LYS A 120 -4.94 -12.17 3.39
C LYS A 120 -6.22 -11.35 3.31
N LYS A 121 -6.09 -10.05 3.23
CA LYS A 121 -7.25 -9.16 3.25
C LYS A 121 -7.69 -8.74 1.85
N ALA A 122 -6.99 -9.20 0.81
CA ALA A 122 -7.28 -8.87 -0.58
C ALA A 122 -7.36 -7.36 -0.79
N ILE A 123 -6.44 -6.61 -0.20
CA ILE A 123 -6.37 -5.15 -0.33
C ILE A 123 -5.14 -4.77 -1.14
N SER A 124 -5.18 -3.58 -1.72
CA SER A 124 -4.13 -3.12 -2.63
C SER A 124 -3.23 -2.04 -2.02
N ARG A 125 -3.52 -1.63 -0.79
CA ARG A 125 -2.70 -0.61 -0.12
C ARG A 125 -2.87 -0.70 1.38
N VAL A 126 -1.84 -0.25 2.11
CA VAL A 126 -1.91 -0.07 3.56
C VAL A 126 -1.51 1.36 3.88
N LEU A 127 -2.10 1.92 4.90
CA LEU A 127 -1.78 3.25 5.38
C LEU A 127 -0.74 3.13 6.50
N ILE A 128 0.12 4.12 6.59
CA ILE A 128 1.13 4.18 7.63
C ILE A 128 0.84 5.37 8.52
N ALA A 129 0.80 5.15 9.82
CA ALA A 129 0.56 6.20 10.78
C ALA A 129 1.53 6.08 11.95
N ASP A 130 1.72 7.20 12.64
CA ASP A 130 2.49 7.21 13.87
C ASP A 130 1.64 6.77 15.06
N ASN A 131 2.21 6.81 16.26
CA ASN A 131 1.51 6.37 17.46
C ASN A 131 0.33 7.25 17.84
N ASP A 132 0.27 8.46 17.30
CA ASP A 132 -0.84 9.39 17.51
C ASP A 132 -1.87 9.32 16.38
N ASN A 133 -1.75 8.31 15.51
CA ASN A 133 -2.64 8.11 14.35
C ASN A 133 -2.52 9.20 13.30
N ASN A 134 -1.43 9.93 13.27
CA ASN A 134 -1.18 10.86 12.17
C ASN A 134 -0.74 10.07 10.94
N LEU A 135 -1.38 10.33 9.81
CA LEU A 135 -1.04 9.65 8.56
C LEU A 135 0.34 10.09 8.10
N LEU A 136 1.25 9.12 7.96
CA LEU A 136 2.63 9.37 7.54
C LEU A 136 2.88 9.00 6.09
N GLY A 137 2.13 8.05 5.57
CA GLY A 137 2.39 7.58 4.21
C GLY A 137 1.43 6.50 3.80
N ILE A 138 1.65 6.03 2.58
CA ILE A 138 0.83 4.95 2.01
C ILE A 138 1.76 4.03 1.22
N VAL A 139 1.49 2.73 1.30
CA VAL A 139 2.19 1.72 0.52
C VAL A 139 1.18 0.99 -0.34
N THR A 140 1.45 0.93 -1.63
CA THR A 140 0.61 0.25 -2.60
C THR A 140 1.31 -1.01 -3.10
N ARG A 141 0.56 -1.86 -3.82
CA ARG A 141 1.16 -3.01 -4.50
C ARG A 141 2.27 -2.57 -5.45
N THR A 142 2.10 -1.44 -6.11
CA THR A 142 3.12 -0.90 -7.01
C THR A 142 4.40 -0.58 -6.26
N ASP A 143 4.29 0.01 -5.07
CA ASP A 143 5.47 0.29 -4.25
C ASP A 143 6.21 -1.00 -3.89
N LEU A 144 5.47 -2.04 -3.55
CA LEU A 144 6.06 -3.34 -3.23
C LEU A 144 6.76 -3.94 -4.45
N ILE A 145 6.13 -3.87 -5.61
CA ILE A 145 6.71 -4.39 -6.84
C ILE A 145 7.97 -3.62 -7.19
N ASN A 146 7.94 -2.30 -7.06
CA ASN A 146 9.12 -1.48 -7.34
C ASN A 146 10.26 -1.81 -6.38
N SER A 147 9.94 -2.11 -5.14
CA SER A 147 10.94 -2.53 -4.16
C SER A 147 11.62 -3.82 -4.61
N ILE A 148 10.84 -4.79 -5.07
CA ILE A 148 11.35 -6.06 -5.58
C ILE A 148 12.15 -5.83 -6.86
N THR A 149 11.68 -4.95 -7.73
CA THR A 149 12.37 -4.65 -8.98
C THR A 149 13.74 -4.04 -8.71
N ASN A 150 13.85 -3.19 -7.69
CA ASN A 150 15.14 -2.64 -7.31
C ASN A 150 16.09 -3.73 -6.84
N LEU A 151 15.58 -4.76 -6.21
CA LEU A 151 16.38 -5.94 -5.86
C LEU A 151 16.76 -6.72 -7.11
N SER A 152 15.88 -6.72 -8.10
CA SER A 152 16.08 -7.44 -9.35
C SER A 152 17.09 -6.80 -10.28
N GLN A 153 17.63 -5.65 -9.91
CA GLN A 153 18.73 -5.05 -10.65
C GLN A 153 20.00 -5.88 -10.55
N PHE A 154 19.94 -6.93 -9.79
CA PHE A 154 21.03 -7.88 -9.72
C PHE A 154 21.23 -8.54 -11.08
N PRO A 155 22.47 -8.81 -11.46
CA PRO A 155 22.76 -9.31 -12.80
C PRO A 155 21.98 -10.56 -13.18
N ILE A 156 21.64 -11.38 -12.22
CA ILE A 156 20.92 -12.63 -12.48
C ILE A 156 19.56 -12.41 -13.15
N ILE A 157 19.00 -11.24 -12.95
CA ILE A 157 17.65 -10.94 -13.47
C ILE A 157 17.71 -10.54 -14.94
N THR A 158 18.84 -10.03 -15.37
CA THR A 158 18.98 -9.54 -16.73
C THR A 158 19.32 -10.65 -17.73
N GLN A 159 19.49 -11.84 -17.25
CA GLN A 159 19.83 -12.97 -18.11
C GLN A 159 18.60 -13.66 -18.72
#